data_80ad5cba1ccedd783f314b805da00d43
#
_entry.id   80ad5cba1ccedd783f314b805da00d43
#
_cell.length_a   1.000
_cell.length_b   1.000
_cell.length_c   1.000
_cell.angle_alpha   90.00
_cell.angle_beta   90.00
_cell.angle_gamma   90.00
#
_symmetry.space_group_name_H-M   'P 1'
#
loop_
_entity.id
_entity.type
_entity.pdbx_description
1 polymer ?
#
loop_
_entity_poly.entity_id
_entity_poly.type
_entity_poly.pdbx_seq_one_letter_code
_entity_poly.pdbx_strand_id
1 'polypeptide(L)'
;MVYLSPKTILVDFLRKNITDPRTRITSTSDSFTATALQTSFSLSPTAGYSLSHITSVTVDTVASVKWQDYYIDFKNEKVVFFTGLTVGQAVVITYGEGTTNWIYPDKANKKLDALAFPRINILVIGSPGARLGNYEAPVEAVPRIQIDIWTKEKQDNQIFTIGGDKYTGEDLAEYIAYKITEAFEDNEEELFPALYGYDPVGMPPDLPFDDELQCHHKIVEFLCRGLKLGRTS
;
A
#
# COMPACT_ATOMS: atom_id res chain seq x y z
N MET A 1 9.72 -0.79 -20.41
CA MET A 1 8.72 0.00 -19.68
C MET A 1 8.12 -0.90 -18.60
N VAL A 2 8.27 -0.55 -17.33
CA VAL A 2 7.66 -1.29 -16.21
C VAL A 2 6.30 -0.68 -15.95
N TYR A 3 5.24 -1.50 -16.03
CA TYR A 3 3.89 -1.07 -15.66
C TYR A 3 3.73 -1.20 -14.14
N LEU A 4 3.58 -0.08 -13.46
CA LEU A 4 3.27 -0.06 -12.03
C LEU A 4 1.76 -0.05 -11.85
N SER A 5 1.23 -1.12 -11.25
CA SER A 5 -0.20 -1.19 -10.94
C SER A 5 -0.56 -0.16 -9.86
N PRO A 6 -1.60 0.65 -10.02
CA PRO A 6 -2.10 1.54 -8.97
C PRO A 6 -2.34 0.83 -7.65
N LYS A 7 -2.83 -0.41 -7.71
CA LYS A 7 -3.02 -1.25 -6.51
C LYS A 7 -1.73 -1.50 -5.76
N THR A 8 -0.65 -1.83 -6.46
CA THR A 8 0.66 -2.11 -5.85
C THR A 8 1.20 -0.87 -5.15
N ILE A 9 1.10 0.29 -5.80
CA ILE A 9 1.52 1.57 -5.25
C ILE A 9 0.75 1.88 -3.96
N LEU A 10 -0.57 1.78 -3.99
CA LEU A 10 -1.43 2.09 -2.85
C LEU A 10 -1.31 1.07 -1.71
N VAL A 11 -1.14 -0.22 -2.02
CA VAL A 11 -0.87 -1.24 -0.99
C VAL A 11 0.40 -0.93 -0.22
N ASP A 12 1.48 -0.62 -0.93
CA ASP A 12 2.75 -0.27 -0.28
C ASP A 12 2.65 1.02 0.53
N PHE A 13 2.02 2.05 -0.06
CA PHE A 13 1.79 3.33 0.60
C PHE A 13 1.01 3.17 1.92
N LEU A 14 -0.14 2.49 1.88
CA LEU A 14 -0.97 2.30 3.07
C LEU A 14 -0.30 1.39 4.11
N ARG A 15 0.40 0.33 3.69
CA ARG A 15 1.13 -0.54 4.62
C ARG A 15 2.27 0.17 5.34
N LYS A 16 2.88 1.16 4.70
CA LYS A 16 3.93 1.99 5.29
C LYS A 16 3.35 3.01 6.28
N ASN A 17 2.26 3.67 5.91
CA ASN A 17 1.75 4.85 6.60
C ASN A 17 0.63 4.55 7.62
N ILE A 18 0.06 3.34 7.62
CA ILE A 18 -0.97 2.94 8.59
C ILE A 18 -0.46 1.79 9.45
N THR A 19 -0.42 2.02 10.75
CA THR A 19 -0.01 1.00 11.71
C THR A 19 -1.04 -0.13 11.79
N ASP A 20 -0.57 -1.37 11.68
CA ASP A 20 -1.41 -2.55 11.88
C ASP A 20 -1.89 -2.64 13.35
N PRO A 21 -3.19 -2.59 13.62
CA PRO A 21 -3.71 -2.69 14.98
C PRO A 21 -3.31 -3.98 15.72
N ARG A 22 -2.98 -5.04 14.98
CA ARG A 22 -2.49 -6.32 15.54
C ARG A 22 -0.98 -6.42 15.67
N THR A 23 -0.25 -5.39 15.24
CA THR A 23 1.23 -5.39 15.28
C THR A 23 1.86 -6.63 14.61
N ARG A 24 1.24 -7.11 13.50
CA ARG A 24 1.72 -8.28 12.75
C ARG A 24 3.01 -8.01 11.97
N ILE A 25 3.34 -6.73 11.78
CA ILE A 25 4.45 -6.27 10.96
C ILE A 25 5.57 -5.74 11.86
N THR A 26 6.77 -6.20 11.61
CA THR A 26 8.00 -5.74 12.27
C THR A 26 8.93 -5.09 11.24
N SER A 27 9.78 -4.17 11.69
CA SER A 27 10.76 -3.50 10.82
C SER A 27 12.10 -4.21 10.87
N THR A 28 12.73 -4.39 9.71
CA THR A 28 14.08 -4.96 9.56
C THR A 28 14.84 -4.23 8.45
N SER A 29 16.13 -4.56 8.26
CA SER A 29 16.97 -3.95 7.23
C SER A 29 17.98 -4.94 6.67
N ASP A 30 18.14 -4.88 5.34
CA ASP A 30 19.22 -5.59 4.64
C ASP A 30 20.25 -4.58 4.10
N SER A 31 21.52 -4.99 4.11
CA SER A 31 22.64 -4.20 3.60
C SER A 31 23.36 -4.94 2.50
N PHE A 32 23.66 -4.24 1.41
CA PHE A 32 24.32 -4.79 0.23
C PHE A 32 25.47 -3.90 -0.22
N THR A 33 26.43 -4.50 -0.93
CA THR A 33 27.43 -3.78 -1.71
C THR A 33 27.14 -4.04 -3.18
N ALA A 34 26.87 -2.99 -3.94
CA ALA A 34 26.51 -3.10 -5.35
C ALA A 34 27.68 -3.63 -6.18
N THR A 35 27.38 -4.54 -7.11
CA THR A 35 28.28 -4.90 -8.21
C THR A 35 28.07 -3.95 -9.40
N ALA A 36 28.95 -4.00 -10.41
CA ALA A 36 28.83 -3.10 -11.55
C ALA A 36 27.48 -3.27 -12.28
N LEU A 37 26.78 -2.16 -12.47
CA LEU A 37 25.48 -2.09 -13.14
C LEU A 37 24.37 -2.94 -12.48
N GLN A 38 24.54 -3.28 -11.22
CA GLN A 38 23.50 -4.02 -10.49
C GLN A 38 22.25 -3.15 -10.30
N THR A 39 21.09 -3.73 -10.67
CA THR A 39 19.79 -3.07 -10.56
C THR A 39 18.88 -3.74 -9.55
N SER A 40 19.13 -5.01 -9.15
CA SER A 40 18.19 -5.80 -8.36
C SER A 40 18.83 -6.30 -7.07
N PHE A 41 18.11 -6.08 -5.96
CA PHE A 41 18.52 -6.49 -4.62
C PHE A 41 17.41 -7.35 -4.01
N SER A 42 17.72 -8.63 -3.76
CA SER A 42 16.78 -9.57 -3.13
C SER A 42 16.83 -9.38 -1.63
N LEU A 43 15.67 -9.15 -1.03
CA LEU A 43 15.50 -9.05 0.41
C LEU A 43 15.47 -10.44 1.04
N SER A 44 15.79 -10.50 2.31
CA SER A 44 15.87 -11.75 3.08
C SER A 44 14.98 -11.65 4.33
N PRO A 45 13.63 -11.65 4.16
CA PRO A 45 12.75 -11.65 5.30
C PRO A 45 13.04 -12.81 6.26
N THR A 46 12.74 -12.62 7.52
CA THR A 46 12.85 -13.67 8.54
C THR A 46 12.10 -14.93 8.09
N ALA A 47 12.65 -16.11 8.38
CA ALA A 47 12.04 -17.38 7.96
C ALA A 47 10.58 -17.48 8.39
N GLY A 48 9.69 -17.70 7.42
CA GLY A 48 8.23 -17.73 7.61
C GLY A 48 7.54 -16.36 7.58
N TYR A 49 8.29 -15.26 7.36
CA TYR A 49 7.76 -13.92 7.12
C TYR A 49 7.81 -13.60 5.63
N SER A 50 7.03 -12.62 5.23
CA SER A 50 7.04 -12.06 3.86
C SER A 50 7.11 -10.54 3.91
N LEU A 51 7.63 -9.95 2.81
CA LEU A 51 7.70 -8.51 2.63
C LEU A 51 6.33 -7.86 2.72
N SER A 52 6.19 -6.87 3.59
CA SER A 52 4.99 -6.04 3.73
C SER A 52 5.10 -4.76 2.88
N HIS A 53 6.08 -3.92 3.17
CA HIS A 53 6.32 -2.62 2.52
C HIS A 53 7.78 -2.24 2.61
N ILE A 54 8.21 -1.27 1.79
CA ILE A 54 9.54 -0.66 1.90
C ILE A 54 9.42 0.67 2.65
N THR A 55 10.15 0.80 3.74
CA THR A 55 10.21 2.02 4.55
C THR A 55 11.16 3.02 3.94
N SER A 56 12.39 2.59 3.63
CA SER A 56 13.41 3.45 3.03
C SER A 56 14.44 2.65 2.24
N VAL A 57 15.05 3.30 1.26
CA VAL A 57 16.21 2.81 0.52
C VAL A 57 17.24 3.92 0.48
N THR A 58 18.49 3.60 0.84
CA THR A 58 19.62 4.54 0.73
C THR A 58 20.74 3.93 -0.10
N VAL A 59 21.41 4.76 -0.90
CA VAL A 59 22.61 4.42 -1.64
C VAL A 59 23.71 5.37 -1.19
N ASP A 60 24.79 4.84 -0.62
CA ASP A 60 25.88 5.63 -0.02
C ASP A 60 25.34 6.69 0.97
N THR A 61 24.39 6.31 1.82
CA THR A 61 23.67 7.17 2.79
C THR A 61 22.70 8.21 2.19
N VAL A 62 22.61 8.33 0.88
CA VAL A 62 21.66 9.22 0.20
C VAL A 62 20.32 8.48 0.00
N ALA A 63 19.23 9.11 0.40
CA ALA A 63 17.89 8.54 0.22
C ALA A 63 17.52 8.45 -1.26
N SER A 64 17.05 7.27 -1.68
CA SER A 64 16.48 7.04 -3.01
C SER A 64 14.97 7.23 -2.97
N VAL A 65 14.42 7.80 -4.03
CA VAL A 65 12.99 8.10 -4.14
C VAL A 65 12.25 6.93 -4.77
N LYS A 66 11.30 6.38 -4.03
CA LYS A 66 10.44 5.29 -4.51
C LYS A 66 9.67 5.72 -5.76
N TRP A 67 9.50 4.83 -6.72
CA TRP A 67 8.82 5.02 -8.02
C TRP A 67 9.53 5.98 -8.99
N GLN A 68 10.57 6.66 -8.55
CA GLN A 68 11.44 7.50 -9.37
C GLN A 68 12.79 6.83 -9.62
N ASP A 69 13.45 6.36 -8.58
CA ASP A 69 14.77 5.73 -8.64
C ASP A 69 14.65 4.20 -8.68
N TYR A 70 13.65 3.65 -8.02
CA TYR A 70 13.40 2.20 -7.91
C TYR A 70 11.92 1.87 -7.80
N TYR A 71 11.60 0.60 -8.04
CA TYR A 71 10.30 0.00 -7.76
C TYR A 71 10.42 -1.27 -6.93
N ILE A 72 9.28 -1.77 -6.42
CA ILE A 72 9.21 -2.94 -5.56
C ILE A 72 8.57 -4.09 -6.33
N ASP A 73 9.27 -5.22 -6.38
CA ASP A 73 8.74 -6.50 -6.84
C ASP A 73 8.35 -7.35 -5.62
N PHE A 74 7.12 -7.18 -5.13
CA PHE A 74 6.60 -7.91 -3.98
C PHE A 74 6.56 -9.42 -4.17
N LYS A 75 6.37 -9.87 -5.41
CA LYS A 75 6.28 -11.29 -5.71
C LYS A 75 7.61 -12.01 -5.49
N ASN A 76 8.69 -11.34 -5.84
CA ASN A 76 10.04 -11.89 -5.73
C ASN A 76 10.83 -11.28 -4.57
N GLU A 77 10.18 -10.45 -3.74
CA GLU A 77 10.77 -9.76 -2.57
C GLU A 77 12.05 -9.01 -2.92
N LYS A 78 11.94 -8.12 -3.93
CA LYS A 78 13.09 -7.38 -4.46
C LYS A 78 12.82 -5.90 -4.55
N VAL A 79 13.88 -5.11 -4.35
CA VAL A 79 13.96 -3.71 -4.79
C VAL A 79 14.73 -3.69 -6.12
N VAL A 80 14.16 -3.01 -7.12
CA VAL A 80 14.73 -2.94 -8.46
C VAL A 80 14.91 -1.49 -8.87
N PHE A 81 16.17 -1.06 -9.04
CA PHE A 81 16.52 0.27 -9.51
C PHE A 81 16.29 0.39 -11.02
N PHE A 82 15.84 1.55 -11.46
CA PHE A 82 15.68 1.86 -12.88
C PHE A 82 17.03 2.06 -13.59
N THR A 83 18.06 2.48 -12.84
CA THR A 83 19.42 2.67 -13.34
C THR A 83 20.38 1.77 -12.55
N GLY A 84 21.32 1.13 -13.27
CA GLY A 84 22.33 0.28 -12.64
C GLY A 84 23.26 1.07 -11.73
N LEU A 85 23.53 0.54 -10.55
CA LEU A 85 24.39 1.14 -9.56
C LEU A 85 25.87 0.93 -9.90
N THR A 86 26.71 1.82 -9.37
CA THR A 86 28.19 1.70 -9.51
C THR A 86 28.71 0.65 -8.54
N VAL A 87 29.76 -0.05 -8.95
CA VAL A 87 30.44 -1.04 -8.10
C VAL A 87 30.94 -0.41 -6.81
N GLY A 88 30.68 -1.09 -5.68
CA GLY A 88 31.11 -0.66 -4.36
C GLY A 88 30.14 0.25 -3.62
N GLN A 89 29.05 0.74 -4.26
CA GLN A 89 28.05 1.54 -3.56
C GLN A 89 27.36 0.69 -2.48
N ALA A 90 27.24 1.29 -1.29
CA ALA A 90 26.53 0.68 -0.17
C ALA A 90 25.04 0.93 -0.30
N VAL A 91 24.24 -0.14 -0.31
CA VAL A 91 22.78 -0.06 -0.39
C VAL A 91 22.19 -0.58 0.91
N VAL A 92 21.38 0.23 1.58
CA VAL A 92 20.63 -0.19 2.77
C VAL A 92 19.14 -0.07 2.47
N ILE A 93 18.43 -1.17 2.69
CA ILE A 93 16.98 -1.26 2.46
C ILE A 93 16.31 -1.61 3.78
N THR A 94 15.49 -0.69 4.29
CA THR A 94 14.66 -0.90 5.48
C THR A 94 13.24 -1.22 5.05
N TYR A 95 12.66 -2.27 5.61
CA TYR A 95 11.33 -2.75 5.20
C TYR A 95 10.56 -3.35 6.38
N GLY A 96 9.24 -3.42 6.21
CA GLY A 96 8.35 -4.15 7.09
C GLY A 96 8.19 -5.60 6.63
N GLU A 97 8.22 -6.54 7.57
CA GLU A 97 7.98 -7.96 7.32
C GLU A 97 7.00 -8.55 8.34
N GLY A 98 6.32 -9.63 7.99
CA GLY A 98 5.41 -10.31 8.90
C GLY A 98 4.89 -11.63 8.37
N THR A 99 4.28 -12.42 9.25
CA THR A 99 3.66 -13.70 8.88
C THR A 99 2.41 -13.53 8.03
N THR A 100 1.72 -12.40 8.21
CA THR A 100 0.47 -12.08 7.50
C THR A 100 0.39 -10.57 7.29
N ASN A 101 0.07 -10.17 6.09
CA ASN A 101 -0.32 -8.79 5.80
C ASN A 101 -1.79 -8.58 6.20
N TRP A 102 -2.21 -7.31 6.31
CA TRP A 102 -3.59 -6.94 6.60
C TRP A 102 -4.20 -6.01 5.55
N ILE A 103 -3.39 -5.49 4.62
CA ILE A 103 -3.79 -4.69 3.46
C ILE A 103 -3.45 -5.46 2.19
N TYR A 104 -4.43 -5.65 1.33
CA TYR A 104 -4.34 -6.53 0.15
C TYR A 104 -4.85 -5.85 -1.12
N PRO A 105 -4.28 -6.18 -2.29
CA PRO A 105 -4.71 -5.66 -3.59
C PRO A 105 -5.96 -6.35 -4.16
N ASP A 106 -6.59 -7.26 -3.41
CA ASP A 106 -7.65 -8.13 -3.91
C ASP A 106 -8.91 -8.05 -3.05
N LYS A 107 -10.04 -8.54 -3.62
CA LYS A 107 -11.30 -8.67 -2.87
C LYS A 107 -11.13 -9.57 -1.66
N ALA A 108 -11.79 -9.22 -0.56
CA ALA A 108 -11.84 -10.06 0.61
C ALA A 108 -12.46 -11.43 0.27
N ASN A 109 -11.78 -12.50 0.68
CA ASN A 109 -12.45 -13.80 0.76
C ASN A 109 -13.36 -13.77 1.99
N LYS A 110 -14.67 -13.89 1.79
CA LYS A 110 -15.67 -13.78 2.85
C LYS A 110 -15.57 -14.87 3.94
N LYS A 111 -14.85 -15.96 3.68
CA LYS A 111 -14.68 -17.09 4.60
C LYS A 111 -13.38 -17.07 5.39
N LEU A 112 -12.83 -15.88 5.64
CA LEU A 112 -11.57 -15.75 6.39
C LEU A 112 -11.78 -15.95 7.90
N ASP A 113 -10.75 -16.52 8.52
CA ASP A 113 -10.66 -16.66 9.98
C ASP A 113 -10.72 -15.30 10.68
N ALA A 114 -11.18 -15.28 11.93
CA ALA A 114 -11.23 -14.08 12.78
C ALA A 114 -9.88 -13.39 12.92
N LEU A 115 -8.78 -14.15 12.90
CA LEU A 115 -7.41 -13.64 12.95
C LEU A 115 -6.99 -12.79 11.72
N ALA A 116 -7.71 -12.93 10.60
CA ALA A 116 -7.47 -12.14 9.40
C ALA A 116 -7.99 -10.69 9.50
N PHE A 117 -8.78 -10.36 10.53
CA PHE A 117 -9.34 -9.03 10.76
C PHE A 117 -8.54 -8.25 11.82
N PRO A 118 -8.49 -6.89 11.81
CA PRO A 118 -9.02 -6.07 10.72
C PRO A 118 -8.31 -6.32 9.40
N ARG A 119 -9.02 -6.07 8.29
CA ARG A 119 -8.51 -6.27 6.93
C ARG A 119 -8.89 -5.11 6.04
N ILE A 120 -7.96 -4.68 5.21
CA ILE A 120 -8.17 -3.67 4.17
C ILE A 120 -7.98 -4.32 2.80
N ASN A 121 -8.88 -4.04 1.87
CA ASN A 121 -8.79 -4.48 0.48
C ASN A 121 -8.81 -3.28 -0.45
N ILE A 122 -7.90 -3.23 -1.42
CA ILE A 122 -7.80 -2.15 -2.40
C ILE A 122 -8.28 -2.64 -3.75
N LEU A 123 -9.34 -2.04 -4.27
CA LEU A 123 -9.96 -2.39 -5.54
C LEU A 123 -9.86 -1.24 -6.52
N VAL A 124 -9.61 -1.55 -7.78
CA VAL A 124 -9.81 -0.63 -8.89
C VAL A 124 -11.19 -0.93 -9.46
N ILE A 125 -12.16 -0.03 -9.26
CA ILE A 125 -13.57 -0.24 -9.64
C ILE A 125 -13.95 0.40 -10.96
N GLY A 126 -13.04 1.10 -11.60
CA GLY A 126 -13.25 1.68 -12.93
C GLY A 126 -12.15 2.65 -13.29
N SER A 127 -12.05 2.91 -14.54
CA SER A 127 -11.23 4.00 -15.09
C SER A 127 -12.10 4.71 -16.12
N PRO A 128 -12.87 5.73 -15.72
CA PRO A 128 -13.54 6.56 -16.70
C PRO A 128 -12.44 7.23 -17.52
N GLY A 129 -12.23 6.74 -18.73
CA GLY A 129 -11.30 7.33 -19.68
C GLY A 129 -11.79 8.73 -20.05
N ALA A 130 -11.11 9.77 -19.61
CA ALA A 130 -11.31 11.10 -20.13
C ALA A 130 -10.53 11.21 -21.45
N ARG A 131 -11.22 11.44 -22.57
CA ARG A 131 -10.57 11.81 -23.83
C ARG A 131 -10.17 13.29 -23.73
N LEU A 132 -8.89 13.55 -23.63
CA LEU A 132 -8.34 14.90 -23.72
C LEU A 132 -8.19 15.26 -25.21
N GLY A 133 -9.20 15.93 -25.79
CA GLY A 133 -9.12 16.50 -27.13
C GLY A 133 -9.60 15.60 -28.29
N ASN A 134 -9.69 16.19 -29.46
CA ASN A 134 -10.33 15.59 -30.66
C ASN A 134 -9.43 14.77 -31.57
N TYR A 135 -8.15 14.57 -31.28
CA TYR A 135 -7.24 13.76 -32.10
C TYR A 135 -6.17 13.10 -31.25
N GLU A 136 -6.16 11.75 -31.26
CA GLU A 136 -5.06 10.87 -30.81
C GLU A 136 -4.32 11.22 -29.51
N ALA A 137 -4.91 12.04 -28.65
CA ALA A 137 -4.32 12.33 -27.34
C ALA A 137 -4.41 11.08 -26.44
N PRO A 138 -3.38 10.82 -25.63
CA PRO A 138 -3.42 9.73 -24.68
C PRO A 138 -4.64 9.89 -23.77
N VAL A 139 -5.43 8.84 -23.64
CA VAL A 139 -6.54 8.79 -22.68
C VAL A 139 -5.94 8.81 -21.30
N GLU A 140 -6.15 9.91 -20.58
CA GLU A 140 -5.80 9.93 -19.16
C GLU A 140 -6.73 8.97 -18.42
N ALA A 141 -6.17 7.86 -17.98
CA ALA A 141 -6.90 6.93 -17.15
C ALA A 141 -6.96 7.50 -15.74
N VAL A 142 -8.16 7.83 -15.28
CA VAL A 142 -8.43 8.23 -13.89
C VAL A 142 -9.06 7.03 -13.17
N PRO A 143 -8.26 6.12 -12.61
CA PRO A 143 -8.81 4.97 -11.92
C PRO A 143 -9.54 5.41 -10.65
N ARG A 144 -10.76 4.91 -10.48
CA ARG A 144 -11.48 4.99 -9.20
C ARG A 144 -11.03 3.84 -8.34
N ILE A 145 -10.52 4.19 -7.18
CA ILE A 145 -10.01 3.25 -6.17
C ILE A 145 -11.05 3.17 -5.06
N GLN A 146 -11.42 1.96 -4.72
CA GLN A 146 -12.23 1.65 -3.56
C GLN A 146 -11.34 0.93 -2.53
N ILE A 147 -11.37 1.41 -1.31
CA ILE A 147 -10.69 0.81 -0.17
C ILE A 147 -11.74 0.26 0.77
N ASP A 148 -11.85 -1.04 0.82
CA ASP A 148 -12.78 -1.78 1.67
C ASP A 148 -12.13 -2.07 3.01
N ILE A 149 -12.72 -1.62 4.08
CA ILE A 149 -12.28 -1.84 5.46
C ILE A 149 -13.24 -2.83 6.10
N TRP A 150 -12.70 -3.93 6.57
CA TRP A 150 -13.46 -4.98 7.25
C TRP A 150 -12.97 -5.14 8.68
N THR A 151 -13.89 -5.07 9.63
CA THR A 151 -13.64 -5.34 11.05
C THR A 151 -14.67 -6.33 11.57
N LYS A 152 -14.33 -7.11 12.57
CA LYS A 152 -15.27 -8.02 13.21
C LYS A 152 -15.88 -7.40 14.45
N GLU A 153 -17.16 -7.72 14.68
CA GLU A 153 -17.82 -7.52 15.97
C GLU A 153 -17.10 -8.38 17.03
N LYS A 154 -17.39 -8.10 18.29
CA LYS A 154 -16.80 -8.69 19.50
C LYS A 154 -16.72 -10.24 19.57
N GLN A 155 -16.18 -10.91 18.57
CA GLN A 155 -15.77 -12.30 18.76
C GLN A 155 -14.36 -12.31 19.33
N ASP A 156 -14.17 -12.96 20.46
CA ASP A 156 -12.88 -13.21 21.13
C ASP A 156 -12.17 -12.03 21.78
N ASN A 157 -12.92 -11.13 22.44
CA ASN A 157 -12.32 -10.01 23.20
C ASN A 157 -11.33 -9.14 22.41
N GLN A 158 -11.55 -8.95 21.11
CA GLN A 158 -10.69 -8.13 20.27
C GLN A 158 -10.96 -6.65 20.49
N ILE A 159 -10.51 -6.16 21.63
CA ILE A 159 -10.40 -4.74 21.92
C ILE A 159 -9.01 -4.32 21.50
N PHE A 160 -8.93 -3.43 20.51
CA PHE A 160 -7.66 -2.84 20.08
C PHE A 160 -7.41 -1.58 20.88
N THR A 161 -6.28 -1.50 21.59
CA THR A 161 -5.87 -0.29 22.29
C THR A 161 -4.87 0.46 21.42
N ILE A 162 -5.25 1.64 20.96
CA ILE A 162 -4.45 2.49 20.08
C ILE A 162 -4.38 3.88 20.71
N GLY A 163 -3.19 4.36 21.03
CA GLY A 163 -3.00 5.67 21.66
C GLY A 163 -3.63 5.80 23.07
N GLY A 164 -4.02 4.69 23.69
CA GLY A 164 -4.73 4.66 24.97
C GLY A 164 -6.24 4.47 24.85
N ASP A 165 -6.82 4.68 23.68
CA ASP A 165 -8.23 4.48 23.39
C ASP A 165 -8.53 3.06 22.94
N LYS A 166 -9.75 2.59 23.21
CA LYS A 166 -10.19 1.22 22.91
C LYS A 166 -11.18 1.25 21.75
N TYR A 167 -10.85 0.48 20.69
CA TYR A 167 -11.64 0.38 19.47
C TYR A 167 -12.12 -1.06 19.24
N THR A 168 -13.36 -1.22 18.80
CA THR A 168 -13.96 -2.52 18.44
C THR A 168 -14.91 -2.34 17.27
N GLY A 169 -15.12 -3.38 16.48
CA GLY A 169 -16.17 -3.43 15.47
C GLY A 169 -16.23 -2.18 14.59
N GLU A 170 -17.35 -1.46 14.66
CA GLU A 170 -17.61 -0.25 13.86
C GLU A 170 -16.62 0.86 14.18
N ASP A 171 -16.38 1.14 15.48
CA ASP A 171 -15.45 2.21 15.90
C ASP A 171 -14.05 1.98 15.33
N LEU A 172 -13.62 0.71 15.26
CA LEU A 172 -12.33 0.36 14.65
C LEU A 172 -12.33 0.61 13.13
N ALA A 173 -13.45 0.31 12.45
CA ALA A 173 -13.57 0.56 11.01
C ALA A 173 -13.51 2.06 10.71
N GLU A 174 -14.17 2.88 11.53
CA GLU A 174 -14.12 4.35 11.43
C GLU A 174 -12.73 4.90 11.70
N TYR A 175 -12.10 4.44 12.77
CA TYR A 175 -10.71 4.82 13.06
C TYR A 175 -9.76 4.51 11.90
N ILE A 176 -9.86 3.31 11.32
CA ILE A 176 -9.04 2.93 10.17
C ILE A 176 -9.35 3.81 8.95
N ALA A 177 -10.64 4.11 8.67
CA ALA A 177 -11.03 4.99 7.58
C ALA A 177 -10.45 6.40 7.75
N TYR A 178 -10.52 6.95 8.96
CA TYR A 178 -9.88 8.22 9.30
C TYR A 178 -8.36 8.17 9.05
N LYS A 179 -7.67 7.11 9.52
CA LYS A 179 -6.23 6.95 9.32
C LYS A 179 -5.82 6.78 7.86
N ILE A 180 -6.69 6.21 7.02
CA ILE A 180 -6.47 6.17 5.58
C ILE A 180 -6.49 7.60 5.00
N THR A 181 -7.49 8.40 5.35
CA THR A 181 -7.60 9.78 4.88
C THR A 181 -6.41 10.62 5.35
N GLU A 182 -6.08 10.55 6.63
CA GLU A 182 -4.91 11.22 7.22
C GLU A 182 -3.60 10.82 6.51
N ALA A 183 -3.41 9.53 6.24
CA ALA A 183 -2.22 9.05 5.51
C ALA A 183 -2.08 9.67 4.12
N PHE A 184 -3.19 9.83 3.39
CA PHE A 184 -3.19 10.50 2.09
C PHE A 184 -2.89 12.00 2.22
N GLU A 185 -3.46 12.69 3.22
CA GLU A 185 -3.24 14.12 3.44
C GLU A 185 -1.82 14.43 3.90
N ASP A 186 -1.27 13.64 4.82
CA ASP A 186 0.03 13.91 5.45
C ASP A 186 1.23 13.43 4.59
N ASN A 187 1.01 12.45 3.69
CA ASN A 187 2.10 11.80 2.95
C ASN A 187 1.88 11.83 1.43
N GLU A 188 1.14 12.80 0.94
CA GLU A 188 0.84 12.96 -0.49
C GLU A 188 2.09 12.92 -1.38
N GLU A 189 3.18 13.53 -0.91
CA GLU A 189 4.45 13.61 -1.64
C GLU A 189 5.03 12.23 -2.00
N GLU A 190 4.76 11.20 -1.20
CA GLU A 190 5.22 9.84 -1.49
C GLU A 190 4.54 9.22 -2.71
N LEU A 191 3.34 9.69 -3.04
CA LEU A 191 2.57 9.23 -4.20
C LEU A 191 2.92 9.96 -5.49
N PHE A 192 3.39 11.22 -5.43
CA PHE A 192 3.67 12.05 -6.61
C PHE A 192 4.66 11.47 -7.62
N PRO A 193 5.68 10.69 -7.25
CA PRO A 193 6.51 10.04 -8.25
C PRO A 193 5.75 9.06 -9.15
N ALA A 194 4.64 8.49 -8.67
CA ALA A 194 3.83 7.51 -9.38
C ALA A 194 2.46 8.04 -9.80
N LEU A 195 1.85 8.93 -9.01
CA LEU A 195 0.53 9.52 -9.22
C LEU A 195 0.66 11.06 -9.25
N TYR A 196 -0.11 11.75 -10.10
CA TYR A 196 -0.12 13.23 -10.12
C TYR A 196 -0.99 13.85 -9.05
N GLY A 197 -1.88 13.09 -8.45
CA GLY A 197 -2.78 13.53 -7.41
C GLY A 197 -3.90 12.53 -7.14
N TYR A 198 -4.66 12.80 -6.12
CA TYR A 198 -5.88 12.06 -5.78
C TYR A 198 -6.97 13.05 -5.39
N ASP A 199 -8.22 12.67 -5.64
CA ASP A 199 -9.39 13.40 -5.15
C ASP A 199 -10.22 12.45 -4.29
N PRO A 200 -10.53 12.79 -3.04
CA PRO A 200 -11.49 12.03 -2.27
C PRO A 200 -12.87 12.14 -2.95
N VAL A 201 -13.49 11.00 -3.19
CA VAL A 201 -14.87 10.97 -3.76
C VAL A 201 -15.92 11.18 -2.67
N GLY A 202 -15.51 11.10 -1.43
CA GLY A 202 -16.34 11.10 -0.25
C GLY A 202 -16.42 9.70 0.37
N MET A 203 -16.96 9.65 1.57
CA MET A 203 -17.30 8.37 2.19
C MET A 203 -18.71 8.00 1.73
N PRO A 204 -18.89 6.85 1.05
CA PRO A 204 -20.23 6.33 0.83
C PRO A 204 -20.93 6.13 2.18
N PRO A 205 -22.28 6.11 2.23
CA PRO A 205 -22.99 5.81 3.46
C PRO A 205 -22.51 4.45 4.02
N ASP A 206 -22.53 4.35 5.34
CA ASP A 206 -22.13 3.12 6.02
C ASP A 206 -22.92 1.93 5.47
N LEU A 207 -22.20 0.89 5.16
CA LEU A 207 -22.83 -0.35 4.73
C LEU A 207 -23.46 -1.03 5.95
N PRO A 208 -24.64 -1.65 5.79
CA PRO A 208 -25.25 -2.36 6.89
C PRO A 208 -24.32 -3.46 7.40
N PHE A 209 -24.41 -3.71 8.70
CA PHE A 209 -23.71 -4.81 9.34
C PHE A 209 -24.01 -6.14 8.61
N ASP A 210 -22.96 -6.89 8.30
CA ASP A 210 -23.11 -8.20 7.67
C ASP A 210 -23.35 -9.26 8.76
N ASP A 211 -24.61 -9.56 9.02
CA ASP A 211 -25.04 -10.51 10.05
C ASP A 211 -24.49 -11.94 9.80
N GLU A 212 -24.32 -12.35 8.55
CA GLU A 212 -23.79 -13.66 8.21
C GLU A 212 -22.30 -13.78 8.56
N LEU A 213 -21.56 -12.71 8.32
CA LEU A 213 -20.11 -12.66 8.56
C LEU A 213 -19.75 -12.11 9.93
N GLN A 214 -20.70 -11.50 10.64
CA GLN A 214 -20.48 -10.75 11.87
C GLN A 214 -19.39 -9.69 11.71
N CYS A 215 -19.47 -8.91 10.61
CA CYS A 215 -18.49 -7.93 10.21
C CYS A 215 -19.10 -6.55 9.95
N HIS A 216 -18.38 -5.52 10.33
CA HIS A 216 -18.61 -4.15 9.85
C HIS A 216 -17.79 -3.93 8.58
N HIS A 217 -18.39 -3.24 7.61
CA HIS A 217 -17.76 -2.93 6.34
C HIS A 217 -17.88 -1.44 6.07
N LYS A 218 -16.74 -0.76 5.97
CA LYS A 218 -16.66 0.65 5.60
C LYS A 218 -15.87 0.81 4.32
N ILE A 219 -16.26 1.78 3.49
CA ILE A 219 -15.63 2.06 2.19
C ILE A 219 -15.08 3.48 2.21
N VAL A 220 -13.86 3.63 1.67
CA VAL A 220 -13.26 4.93 1.34
C VAL A 220 -12.94 4.92 -0.15
N GLU A 221 -13.30 5.97 -0.88
CA GLU A 221 -13.11 6.04 -2.32
C GLU A 221 -12.29 7.26 -2.73
N PHE A 222 -11.37 7.03 -3.69
CA PHE A 222 -10.51 8.05 -4.27
C PHE A 222 -10.51 7.94 -5.80
N LEU A 223 -10.38 9.09 -6.47
CA LEU A 223 -9.98 9.18 -7.87
C LEU A 223 -8.47 9.44 -7.92
N CYS A 224 -7.72 8.54 -8.55
CA CYS A 224 -6.29 8.74 -8.74
C CYS A 224 -6.04 9.40 -10.09
N ARG A 225 -5.47 10.62 -10.08
CA ARG A 225 -5.14 11.35 -11.30
C ARG A 225 -3.74 11.00 -11.77
N GLY A 226 -3.64 10.64 -13.05
CA GLY A 226 -2.39 10.55 -13.78
C GLY A 226 -1.41 9.52 -13.23
N LEU A 227 -1.49 8.28 -13.68
CA LEU A 227 -0.41 7.31 -13.53
C LEU A 227 0.79 7.76 -14.36
N LYS A 228 1.87 8.17 -13.69
CA LYS A 228 3.18 8.27 -14.34
C LYS A 228 3.65 6.85 -14.68
N LEU A 229 3.41 6.44 -15.91
CA LEU A 229 4.14 5.31 -16.47
C LEU A 229 5.62 5.73 -16.52
N GLY A 230 6.48 5.03 -15.77
CA GLY A 230 7.91 5.31 -15.78
C GLY A 230 8.42 5.37 -17.21
N ARG A 231 8.71 6.57 -17.73
CA ARG A 231 9.49 6.73 -18.95
C ARG A 231 10.94 6.47 -18.58
N THR A 232 11.43 5.31 -18.93
CA THR A 232 12.86 5.16 -19.16
C THR A 232 13.19 5.96 -20.41
N SER A 233 13.89 7.09 -20.24
CA SER A 233 14.56 7.79 -21.31
C SER A 233 15.62 6.89 -21.94
#